data_980c6433bf72c1c73a211f1cafaf7ccc
#
_entry.id   980c6433bf72c1c73a211f1cafaf7ccc
#
_cell.length_a   1.000
_cell.length_b   1.000
_cell.length_c   1.000
_cell.angle_alpha   90.00
_cell.angle_beta   90.00
_cell.angle_gamma   90.00
#
_symmetry.space_group_name_H-M   'P 1'
#
loop_
_entity.id
_entity.type
_entity.pdbx_description
1 polymer ?
#
loop_
_entity_poly.entity_id
_entity_poly.type
_entity_poly.pdbx_seq_one_letter_code
_entity_poly.pdbx_strand_id
1 'polypeptide(L)'
;MIERAAKIFDKVIVCVMVNSSKNYLFTCEERVALIKNVLSGIENVEVDFYDGLLIDYVRMRKTNIIVKGLRAFLDFEYEFQMALTNKHLDNEIETFFMITSNKHSYLSSTLVKELVKYQGDVSDFLPKSVEKAIQKKYEEGCMK
;
A
#
# COMPACT_ATOMS: atom_id res chain seq x y z
N MET A 1 1.44 5.13 7.93
CA MET A 1 1.93 6.01 6.87
C MET A 1 0.81 6.90 6.31
N ILE A 2 -0.28 6.36 5.82
CA ILE A 2 -1.40 7.14 5.23
C ILE A 2 -1.93 8.21 6.19
N GLU A 3 -2.21 7.88 7.44
CA GLU A 3 -2.64 8.84 8.47
C GLU A 3 -1.63 10.00 8.69
N ARG A 4 -0.33 9.70 8.55
CA ARG A 4 0.71 10.74 8.64
C ARG A 4 0.73 11.63 7.42
N ALA A 5 0.56 11.05 6.22
CA ALA A 5 0.44 11.82 4.99
C ALA A 5 -0.82 12.71 5.02
N ALA A 6 -1.94 12.19 5.51
CA ALA A 6 -3.19 12.94 5.65
C ALA A 6 -3.09 14.17 6.59
N LYS A 7 -2.11 14.18 7.52
CA LYS A 7 -1.83 15.34 8.37
C LYS A 7 -0.94 16.41 7.71
N ILE A 8 -0.31 16.07 6.59
CA ILE A 8 0.65 16.93 5.89
C ILE A 8 0.04 17.53 4.63
N PHE A 9 -0.78 16.75 3.93
CA PHE A 9 -1.36 17.13 2.65
C PHE A 9 -2.86 17.38 2.79
N ASP A 10 -3.38 18.38 2.08
CA ASP A 10 -4.80 18.71 2.07
C ASP A 10 -5.67 17.56 1.56
N LYS A 11 -5.16 16.78 0.62
CA LYS A 11 -5.80 15.58 0.09
C LYS A 11 -4.78 14.48 -0.18
N VAL A 12 -5.11 13.26 0.19
CA VAL A 12 -4.30 12.06 -0.09
C VAL A 12 -5.12 11.06 -0.88
N ILE A 13 -4.55 10.56 -1.98
CA ILE A 13 -5.15 9.49 -2.77
C ILE A 13 -4.32 8.23 -2.57
N VAL A 14 -4.95 7.17 -2.04
CA VAL A 14 -4.36 5.86 -1.90
C VAL A 14 -4.70 5.04 -3.13
N CYS A 15 -3.78 4.95 -4.08
CA CYS A 15 -3.99 4.20 -5.31
C CYS A 15 -3.50 2.76 -5.17
N VAL A 16 -4.40 1.81 -5.38
CA VAL A 16 -4.09 0.38 -5.47
C VAL A 16 -3.66 0.07 -6.90
N MET A 17 -2.36 0.04 -7.16
CA MET A 17 -1.83 -0.31 -8.48
C MET A 17 -1.97 -1.81 -8.75
N VAL A 18 -2.40 -2.16 -9.96
CA VAL A 18 -2.38 -3.52 -10.47
C VAL A 18 -0.96 -3.86 -10.90
N ASN A 19 -0.40 -4.93 -10.36
CA ASN A 19 0.91 -5.44 -10.75
C ASN A 19 0.78 -6.94 -11.07
N SER A 20 0.83 -7.27 -12.35
CA SER A 20 0.65 -8.64 -12.87
C SER A 20 1.77 -9.61 -12.45
N SER A 21 2.93 -9.10 -12.02
CA SER A 21 4.04 -9.96 -11.56
C SER A 21 3.90 -10.43 -10.12
N LYS A 22 2.87 -9.96 -9.36
CA LYS A 22 2.67 -10.31 -7.96
C LYS A 22 1.43 -11.17 -7.76
N ASN A 23 1.59 -12.27 -7.03
CA ASN A 23 0.47 -13.07 -6.53
C ASN A 23 -0.12 -12.42 -5.28
N TYR A 24 -1.27 -11.79 -5.45
CA TYR A 24 -2.03 -11.18 -4.36
C TYR A 24 -3.02 -12.18 -3.74
N LEU A 25 -3.17 -12.14 -2.42
CA LEU A 25 -4.19 -12.92 -1.71
C LEU A 25 -5.59 -12.36 -1.94
N PHE A 26 -5.69 -11.05 -2.04
CA PHE A 26 -6.94 -10.32 -2.24
C PHE A 26 -7.01 -9.76 -3.66
N THR A 27 -8.20 -9.79 -4.27
CA THR A 27 -8.45 -9.10 -5.54
C THR A 27 -8.24 -7.59 -5.40
N CYS A 28 -8.21 -6.87 -6.52
CA CYS A 28 -8.09 -5.41 -6.49
C CYS A 28 -9.26 -4.77 -5.72
N GLU A 29 -10.48 -5.23 -5.99
CA GLU A 29 -11.72 -4.76 -5.34
C GLU A 29 -11.71 -5.03 -3.84
N GLU A 30 -11.30 -6.24 -3.42
CA GLU A 30 -11.17 -6.59 -2.00
C GLU A 30 -10.13 -5.69 -1.30
N ARG A 31 -8.99 -5.42 -1.95
CA ARG A 31 -7.95 -4.54 -1.42
C ARG A 31 -8.47 -3.12 -1.24
N VAL A 32 -9.16 -2.57 -2.24
CA VAL A 32 -9.79 -1.24 -2.16
C VAL A 32 -10.81 -1.19 -1.03
N ALA A 33 -11.68 -2.20 -0.93
CA ALA A 33 -12.70 -2.26 0.12
C ALA A 33 -12.09 -2.32 1.53
N LEU A 34 -11.06 -3.15 1.72
CA LEU A 34 -10.34 -3.25 3.00
C LEU A 34 -9.67 -1.93 3.39
N ILE A 35 -9.00 -1.27 2.44
CA ILE A 35 -8.35 0.02 2.69
C ILE A 35 -9.40 1.09 3.02
N LYS A 36 -10.50 1.19 2.28
CA LYS A 36 -11.62 2.11 2.57
C LYS A 36 -12.17 1.90 3.97
N ASN A 37 -12.37 0.64 4.37
CA ASN A 37 -12.85 0.32 5.71
C ASN A 37 -11.88 0.80 6.80
N VAL A 38 -10.58 0.53 6.64
CA VAL A 38 -9.55 0.94 7.62
C VAL A 38 -9.41 2.46 7.72
N LEU A 39 -9.64 3.18 6.62
CA LEU A 39 -9.44 4.63 6.53
C LEU A 39 -10.74 5.44 6.66
N SER A 40 -11.87 4.80 6.97
CA SER A 40 -13.21 5.43 7.00
C SER A 40 -13.35 6.65 7.94
N GLY A 41 -12.43 6.80 8.91
CA GLY A 41 -12.40 7.96 9.82
C GLY A 41 -11.51 9.12 9.37
N ILE A 42 -10.95 9.09 8.15
CA ILE A 42 -10.02 10.13 7.67
C ILE A 42 -10.64 10.82 6.45
N GLU A 43 -11.16 12.02 6.66
CA GLU A 43 -12.00 12.73 5.68
C GLU A 43 -11.26 13.13 4.40
N ASN A 44 -9.96 13.45 4.48
CA ASN A 44 -9.16 13.91 3.36
C ASN A 44 -8.42 12.77 2.61
N VAL A 45 -8.82 11.51 2.83
CA VAL A 45 -8.24 10.34 2.15
C VAL A 45 -9.26 9.73 1.18
N GLU A 46 -8.87 9.65 -0.08
CA GLU A 46 -9.59 8.92 -1.13
C GLU A 46 -8.88 7.60 -1.43
N VAL A 47 -9.62 6.52 -1.68
CA VAL A 47 -9.05 5.23 -2.09
C VAL A 47 -9.53 4.86 -3.47
N ASP A 48 -8.59 4.60 -4.36
CA ASP A 48 -8.83 4.31 -5.77
C ASP A 48 -7.96 3.14 -6.25
N PHE A 49 -8.17 2.67 -7.46
CA PHE A 49 -7.30 1.70 -8.10
C PHE A 49 -6.98 2.11 -9.53
N TYR A 50 -5.87 1.64 -10.04
CA TYR A 50 -5.49 1.89 -11.43
C TYR A 50 -4.69 0.71 -11.99
N ASP A 51 -5.00 0.37 -13.24
CA ASP A 51 -4.26 -0.61 -14.04
C ASP A 51 -3.55 0.15 -15.17
N GLY A 52 -2.24 0.31 -15.03
CA GLY A 52 -1.41 1.06 -15.96
C GLY A 52 -0.18 1.69 -15.30
N LEU A 53 0.46 2.62 -15.99
CA LEU A 53 1.61 3.33 -15.45
C LEU A 53 1.20 4.33 -14.37
N LEU A 54 1.96 4.37 -13.27
CA LEU A 54 1.71 5.31 -12.16
C LEU A 54 1.67 6.77 -12.64
N ILE A 55 2.52 7.13 -13.60
CA ILE A 55 2.60 8.48 -14.17
C ILE A 55 1.30 8.89 -14.85
N ASP A 56 0.67 7.98 -15.60
CA ASP A 56 -0.60 8.27 -16.26
C ASP A 56 -1.72 8.51 -15.23
N TYR A 57 -1.72 7.74 -14.15
CA TYR A 57 -2.64 7.96 -13.03
C TYR A 57 -2.41 9.32 -12.36
N VAL A 58 -1.16 9.67 -12.09
CA VAL A 58 -0.79 10.95 -11.45
C VAL A 58 -1.26 12.14 -12.29
N ARG A 59 -1.05 12.08 -13.61
CA ARG A 59 -1.54 13.10 -14.57
C ARG A 59 -3.06 13.17 -14.60
N MET A 60 -3.73 12.03 -14.67
CA MET A 60 -5.20 11.95 -14.64
C MET A 60 -5.79 12.59 -13.37
N ARG A 61 -5.12 12.40 -12.22
CA ARG A 61 -5.53 12.97 -10.93
C ARG A 61 -5.09 14.43 -10.74
N LYS A 62 -4.41 15.03 -11.72
CA LYS A 62 -3.92 16.41 -11.69
C LYS A 62 -3.10 16.72 -10.45
N THR A 63 -2.21 15.81 -10.09
CA THR A 63 -1.22 15.98 -9.03
C THR A 63 0.17 15.75 -9.60
N ASN A 64 1.19 16.23 -8.91
CA ASN A 64 2.59 16.01 -9.26
C ASN A 64 3.39 15.42 -8.08
N ILE A 65 2.71 15.00 -7.02
CA ILE A 65 3.35 14.48 -5.81
C ILE A 65 3.04 12.98 -5.66
N ILE A 66 4.07 12.19 -5.52
CA ILE A 66 4.00 10.78 -5.15
C ILE A 66 4.59 10.62 -3.74
N VAL A 67 3.86 9.95 -2.84
CA VAL A 67 4.36 9.62 -1.50
C VAL A 67 4.62 8.14 -1.41
N LYS A 68 5.85 7.77 -1.01
CA LYS A 68 6.31 6.38 -0.84
C LYS A 68 6.78 6.13 0.58
N GLY A 69 6.51 4.94 1.10
CA GLY A 69 6.98 4.50 2.41
C GLY A 69 8.28 3.72 2.29
N LEU A 70 9.24 4.00 3.18
CA LEU A 70 10.49 3.25 3.29
C LEU A 70 10.52 2.50 4.62
N ARG A 71 10.73 1.19 4.58
CA ARG A 71 10.82 0.31 5.75
C ARG A 71 12.26 -0.07 6.08
N ALA A 72 13.05 -0.38 5.07
CA ALA A 72 14.42 -0.84 5.18
C ALA A 72 15.29 -0.31 4.04
N PHE A 73 16.59 -0.47 4.17
CA PHE A 73 17.57 0.00 3.18
C PHE A 73 17.34 -0.62 1.79
N LEU A 74 16.97 -1.89 1.73
CA LEU A 74 16.69 -2.58 0.46
C LEU A 74 15.44 -2.04 -0.25
N ASP A 75 14.42 -1.57 0.50
CA ASP A 75 13.27 -0.90 -0.10
C ASP A 75 13.69 0.43 -0.76
N PHE A 76 14.68 1.13 -0.17
CA PHE A 76 15.13 2.43 -0.67
C PHE A 76 15.71 2.34 -2.07
N GLU A 77 16.58 1.38 -2.35
CA GLU A 77 17.20 1.24 -3.67
C GLU A 77 16.14 1.08 -4.78
N TYR A 78 15.20 0.18 -4.59
CA TYR A 78 14.12 -0.05 -5.54
C TYR A 78 13.21 1.17 -5.71
N GLU A 79 12.75 1.77 -4.62
CA GLU A 79 11.86 2.93 -4.66
C GLU A 79 12.58 4.16 -5.21
N PHE A 80 13.88 4.30 -4.97
CA PHE A 80 14.71 5.36 -5.55
C PHE A 80 14.84 5.22 -7.07
N GLN A 81 15.11 4.01 -7.57
CA GLN A 81 15.12 3.75 -9.02
C GLN A 81 13.77 4.07 -9.66
N MET A 82 12.68 3.69 -9.00
CA MET A 82 11.33 4.01 -9.46
C MET A 82 11.08 5.54 -9.47
N ALA A 83 11.54 6.26 -8.46
CA ALA A 83 11.42 7.71 -8.40
C ALA A 83 12.19 8.40 -9.53
N LEU A 84 13.41 7.97 -9.82
CA LEU A 84 14.20 8.47 -10.96
C LEU A 84 13.52 8.17 -12.29
N THR A 85 12.97 6.97 -12.44
CA THR A 85 12.22 6.59 -13.65
C THR A 85 10.98 7.46 -13.83
N ASN A 86 10.21 7.66 -12.77
CA ASN A 86 9.03 8.53 -12.79
C ASN A 86 9.42 9.97 -13.16
N LYS A 87 10.50 10.50 -12.56
CA LYS A 87 11.02 11.83 -12.87
C LYS A 87 11.51 11.97 -14.31
N HIS A 88 12.07 10.90 -14.88
CA HIS A 88 12.48 10.86 -16.29
C HIS A 88 11.28 10.87 -17.26
N LEU A 89 10.20 10.16 -16.89
CA LEU A 89 8.97 10.10 -17.69
C LEU A 89 8.15 11.40 -17.61
N ASP A 90 8.27 12.10 -16.48
CA ASP A 90 7.61 13.39 -16.26
C ASP A 90 8.41 14.21 -15.24
N ASN A 91 9.06 15.28 -15.70
CA ASN A 91 9.96 16.11 -14.90
C ASN A 91 9.24 16.98 -13.85
N GLU A 92 7.91 17.13 -13.95
CA GLU A 92 7.11 17.85 -12.97
C GLU A 92 6.76 17.00 -11.74
N ILE A 93 6.95 15.67 -11.82
CA ILE A 93 6.60 14.76 -10.74
C ILE A 93 7.71 14.72 -9.69
N GLU A 94 7.31 14.88 -8.43
CA GLU A 94 8.19 14.76 -7.26
C GLU A 94 7.79 13.56 -6.39
N THR A 95 8.78 12.82 -5.91
CA THR A 95 8.57 11.68 -5.01
C THR A 95 9.09 11.99 -3.62
N PHE A 96 8.19 11.95 -2.64
CA PHE A 96 8.50 12.12 -1.22
C PHE A 96 8.59 10.76 -0.54
N PHE A 97 9.64 10.54 0.23
CA PHE A 97 9.83 9.33 1.01
C PHE A 97 9.48 9.56 2.48
N MET A 98 8.61 8.72 3.01
CA MET A 98 8.24 8.72 4.43
C MET A 98 8.80 7.47 5.11
N ILE A 99 9.63 7.68 6.14
CA ILE A 99 10.17 6.58 6.93
C ILE A 99 9.07 5.93 7.77
N THR A 100 8.96 4.61 7.68
CA THR A 100 8.06 3.80 8.50
C THR A 100 8.51 3.82 9.97
N SER A 101 7.56 3.72 10.90
CA SER A 101 7.88 3.58 12.32
C SER A 101 8.58 2.24 12.60
N ASN A 102 9.46 2.21 13.60
CA ASN A 102 10.19 1.01 14.00
C ASN A 102 9.27 -0.20 14.28
N LYS A 103 8.08 0.05 14.83
CA LYS A 103 7.08 -0.99 15.14
C LYS A 103 6.69 -1.84 13.91
N HIS A 104 6.74 -1.26 12.72
CA HIS A 104 6.27 -1.93 11.48
C HIS A 104 7.36 -2.09 10.42
N SER A 105 8.61 -1.79 10.75
CA SER A 105 9.72 -1.83 9.77
C SER A 105 10.01 -3.23 9.25
N TYR A 106 9.81 -4.25 10.07
CA TYR A 106 10.06 -5.66 9.72
C TYR A 106 8.85 -6.36 9.08
N LEU A 107 7.67 -5.72 9.07
CA LEU A 107 6.46 -6.35 8.55
C LEU A 107 6.46 -6.39 7.01
N SER A 108 6.11 -7.55 6.49
CA SER A 108 5.84 -7.75 5.06
C SER A 108 4.59 -8.59 4.87
N SER A 109 3.96 -8.49 3.70
CA SER A 109 2.81 -9.33 3.36
C SER A 109 3.17 -10.82 3.31
N THR A 110 4.41 -11.15 2.99
CA THR A 110 4.92 -12.53 3.00
C THR A 110 4.97 -13.08 4.43
N LEU A 111 5.57 -12.32 5.36
CA LEU A 111 5.63 -12.71 6.77
C LEU A 111 4.22 -12.89 7.35
N VAL A 112 3.31 -11.96 7.09
CA VAL A 112 1.93 -12.06 7.61
C VAL A 112 1.22 -13.29 7.05
N LYS A 113 1.34 -13.58 5.76
CA LYS A 113 0.75 -14.79 5.16
C LYS A 113 1.34 -16.07 5.76
N GLU A 114 2.63 -16.08 6.02
CA GLU A 114 3.31 -17.22 6.66
C GLU A 114 2.80 -17.44 8.09
N LEU A 115 2.71 -16.38 8.90
CA LEU A 115 2.16 -16.46 10.25
C LEU A 115 0.73 -17.02 10.24
N VAL A 116 -0.15 -16.50 9.38
CA VAL A 116 -1.53 -17.00 9.28
C VAL A 116 -1.56 -18.46 8.85
N LYS A 117 -0.73 -18.87 7.89
CA LYS A 117 -0.62 -20.26 7.43
C LYS A 117 -0.28 -21.21 8.58
N TYR A 118 0.56 -20.79 9.52
CA TYR A 118 0.94 -21.57 10.69
C TYR A 118 0.12 -21.23 11.95
N GLN A 119 -1.04 -20.57 11.77
CA GLN A 119 -1.97 -20.20 12.85
C GLN A 119 -1.32 -19.32 13.95
N GLY A 120 -0.31 -18.53 13.56
CA GLY A 120 0.32 -17.56 14.45
C GLY A 120 -0.58 -16.34 14.68
N ASP A 121 -0.42 -15.69 15.83
CA ASP A 121 -1.16 -14.47 16.15
C ASP A 121 -0.66 -13.30 15.30
N VAL A 122 -1.59 -12.63 14.60
CA VAL A 122 -1.34 -11.47 13.75
C VAL A 122 -2.07 -10.21 14.21
N SER A 123 -2.72 -10.26 15.38
CA SER A 123 -3.57 -9.18 15.90
C SER A 123 -2.83 -7.86 16.11
N ASP A 124 -1.55 -7.91 16.49
CA ASP A 124 -0.70 -6.73 16.68
C ASP A 124 -0.20 -6.11 15.36
N PHE A 125 -0.33 -6.83 14.26
CA PHE A 125 0.23 -6.44 12.95
C PHE A 125 -0.81 -5.92 11.98
N LEU A 126 -2.08 -6.28 12.17
CA LEU A 126 -3.15 -6.00 11.23
C LEU A 126 -4.32 -5.25 11.90
N PRO A 127 -4.97 -4.33 11.14
CA PRO A 127 -6.29 -3.87 11.53
C PRO A 127 -7.28 -5.04 11.63
N LYS A 128 -8.19 -5.01 12.60
CA LYS A 128 -9.16 -6.10 12.86
C LYS A 128 -9.97 -6.54 11.65
N SER A 129 -10.32 -5.61 10.76
CA SER A 129 -11.04 -5.95 9.51
C SER A 129 -10.17 -6.74 8.53
N VAL A 130 -8.88 -6.44 8.46
CA VAL A 130 -7.92 -7.14 7.60
C VAL A 130 -7.59 -8.52 8.18
N GLU A 131 -7.42 -8.61 9.50
CA GLU A 131 -7.23 -9.87 10.21
C GLU A 131 -8.38 -10.86 9.92
N LYS A 132 -9.63 -10.43 10.10
CA LYS A 132 -10.81 -11.26 9.76
C LYS A 132 -10.84 -11.69 8.30
N ALA A 133 -10.50 -10.78 7.38
CA ALA A 133 -10.50 -11.08 5.95
C ALA A 133 -9.42 -12.11 5.57
N ILE A 134 -8.23 -12.02 6.15
CA ILE A 134 -7.14 -12.98 5.86
C ILE A 134 -7.42 -14.36 6.46
N GLN A 135 -8.02 -14.43 7.67
CA GLN A 135 -8.46 -15.68 8.28
C GLN A 135 -9.51 -16.38 7.41
N LYS A 136 -10.51 -15.64 6.92
CA LYS A 136 -11.51 -16.18 5.99
C LYS A 136 -10.87 -16.76 4.73
N LYS A 137 -9.92 -16.06 4.10
CA LYS A 137 -9.18 -16.57 2.93
C LYS A 137 -8.38 -17.84 3.24
N TYR A 138 -7.88 -17.97 4.44
CA TYR A 138 -7.19 -19.18 4.88
C TYR A 138 -8.16 -20.37 4.99
N GLU A 139 -9.33 -20.17 5.63
CA GLU A 139 -10.38 -21.17 5.76
C GLU A 139 -10.93 -21.63 4.39
N GLU A 140 -11.05 -20.71 3.43
CA GLU A 140 -11.45 -20.98 2.05
C GLU A 140 -10.37 -21.73 1.23
N GLY A 141 -9.19 -22.01 1.80
CA GLY A 141 -8.11 -22.74 1.15
C GLY A 141 -7.29 -21.92 0.14
N CYS A 142 -7.43 -20.61 0.12
CA CYS A 142 -6.69 -19.71 -0.78
C CYS A 142 -5.21 -19.54 -0.42
N MET A 143 -4.75 -20.11 0.70
CA MET A 143 -3.38 -20.01 1.22
C MET A 143 -2.72 -21.38 1.44
N LYS A 144 -2.93 -22.33 0.55
CA LYS A 144 -2.25 -23.62 0.58
C LYS A 144 -0.80 -23.52 0.16
#